data_b91132b69f92fd0f921ae4f3373fe564
#
_entry.id   b91132b69f92fd0f921ae4f3373fe564
#
_cell.length_a   1.000
_cell.length_b   1.000
_cell.length_c   1.000
_cell.angle_alpha   90.00
_cell.angle_beta   90.00
_cell.angle_gamma   90.00
#
_symmetry.space_group_name_H-M   'P 1'
#
loop_
_entity.id
_entity.type
_entity.pdbx_description
1 polymer ?
#
loop_
_entity_poly.entity_id
_entity_poly.type
_entity_poly.pdbx_seq_one_letter_code
_entity_poly.pdbx_strand_id
1 'polypeptide(L)'
;MVLLALAGICALLGAHFLLGALRLAAGLLAGAGAGAFLLALLGGRLRRRMRVLLAAGLALVVAAALTVPAVLATRPDRLERAAIATLAPLREGEAVHSAPDEQGPVLVRRADGTAQLVSAESGVEELEAAPEDVLALSADGTRLVQVTDELTRVSERGGGSAPVEVPGTPLALAGDVLVVRACEAGTCRLSGVDLGAPDQPLWTVSDAEQTRGPDPVGTELPAGDGAATGLLDAVAATGVLPEVPLRFDPDQGWLQVDPATGFAVGRVLAPADAECRIAATPAPSDPQALQQRGPQVLTVCAGEDGELTATAHEDGQVLWESASSPAGDWTVRLDAGRVLATGTEEGTTTEGEILASERQSAWEAPGGQGVDQAEAFTARLGIDGTRMVVTNASGQMVAYDTATGAHLWTLPLDSPDAEVRGGLGASTVVVLDEIRREHPLDPRGLRRLRVVDAADGTVTAELVTAEELTELRPLSGGRALISTEQQAVLLGG
;
A
#
# COMPACT_ATOMS: atom_id res chain seq x y z
N MET A 1 29.28 47.25 5.89
CA MET A 1 29.41 46.53 4.60
C MET A 1 29.77 45.05 4.80
N VAL A 2 30.86 44.73 5.52
CA VAL A 2 31.30 43.32 5.73
C VAL A 2 30.21 42.44 6.32
N LEU A 3 29.48 42.87 7.39
CA LEU A 3 28.40 42.10 8.00
C LEU A 3 27.25 41.80 7.04
N LEU A 4 26.93 42.74 6.16
CA LEU A 4 25.89 42.55 5.14
C LEU A 4 26.31 41.60 4.03
N ALA A 5 27.58 41.63 3.64
CA ALA A 5 28.12 40.66 2.71
C ALA A 5 28.14 39.23 3.26
N LEU A 6 28.58 39.08 4.52
CA LEU A 6 28.52 37.79 5.23
C LEU A 6 27.07 37.29 5.43
N ALA A 7 26.14 38.19 5.74
CA ALA A 7 24.72 37.84 5.82
C ALA A 7 24.20 37.30 4.48
N GLY A 8 24.59 37.96 3.35
CA GLY A 8 24.21 37.51 1.99
C GLY A 8 24.76 36.11 1.69
N ILE A 9 26.03 35.85 2.01
CA ILE A 9 26.66 34.55 1.80
C ILE A 9 25.96 33.48 2.65
N CYS A 10 25.73 33.75 3.94
CA CYS A 10 24.99 32.83 4.81
C CYS A 10 23.56 32.57 4.33
N ALA A 11 22.89 33.60 3.80
CA ALA A 11 21.55 33.44 3.25
C ALA A 11 21.55 32.56 2.01
N LEU A 12 22.49 32.77 1.07
CA LEU A 12 22.61 31.97 -0.13
C LEU A 12 22.96 30.51 0.19
N LEU A 13 23.94 30.27 1.05
CA LEU A 13 24.30 28.91 1.47
C LEU A 13 23.17 28.25 2.25
N GLY A 14 22.52 28.99 3.15
CA GLY A 14 21.37 28.48 3.87
C GLY A 14 20.15 28.17 3.00
N ALA A 15 19.97 28.90 1.90
CA ALA A 15 18.94 28.60 0.91
C ALA A 15 19.31 27.41 0.04
N HIS A 16 20.55 27.36 -0.43
CA HIS A 16 21.04 26.26 -1.29
C HIS A 16 21.06 24.92 -0.59
N PHE A 17 21.54 24.89 0.66
CA PHE A 17 21.63 23.66 1.44
C PHE A 17 20.45 23.45 2.40
N LEU A 18 19.42 24.28 2.36
CA LEU A 18 18.26 24.24 3.26
C LEU A 18 18.63 24.24 4.75
N LEU A 19 19.75 24.86 5.11
CA LEU A 19 20.28 24.86 6.48
C LEU A 19 19.68 25.99 7.31
N GLY A 20 18.80 25.68 8.24
CA GLY A 20 18.16 26.65 9.15
C GLY A 20 19.16 27.46 9.97
N ALA A 21 20.25 26.85 10.42
CA ALA A 21 21.31 27.52 11.18
C ALA A 21 21.99 28.66 10.37
N LEU A 22 22.27 28.44 9.08
CA LEU A 22 22.84 29.48 8.21
C LEU A 22 21.85 30.59 7.91
N ARG A 23 20.57 30.28 7.77
CA ARG A 23 19.50 31.30 7.61
C ARG A 23 19.34 32.13 8.87
N LEU A 24 19.42 31.54 10.04
CA LEU A 24 19.42 32.24 11.31
C LEU A 24 20.64 33.15 11.45
N ALA A 25 21.84 32.64 11.12
CA ALA A 25 23.05 33.44 11.12
C ALA A 25 22.96 34.62 10.14
N ALA A 26 22.39 34.43 8.95
CA ALA A 26 22.15 35.48 7.96
C ALA A 26 21.28 36.61 8.53
N GLY A 27 20.17 36.27 9.18
CA GLY A 27 19.27 37.24 9.79
C GLY A 27 19.92 38.05 10.93
N LEU A 28 20.68 37.35 11.78
CA LEU A 28 21.42 38.01 12.87
C LEU A 28 22.51 38.98 12.33
N LEU A 29 23.27 38.57 11.33
CA LEU A 29 24.28 39.38 10.68
C LEU A 29 23.67 40.60 9.95
N ALA A 30 22.54 40.40 9.28
CA ALA A 30 21.81 41.46 8.59
C ALA A 30 21.26 42.48 9.63
N GLY A 31 20.67 42.00 10.72
CA GLY A 31 20.21 42.84 11.83
C GLY A 31 21.33 43.67 12.46
N ALA A 32 22.48 43.02 12.75
CA ALA A 32 23.65 43.72 13.29
C ALA A 32 24.18 44.76 12.29
N GLY A 33 24.23 44.45 10.99
CA GLY A 33 24.59 45.36 9.92
C GLY A 33 23.68 46.59 9.84
N ALA A 34 22.38 46.37 9.87
CA ALA A 34 21.38 47.43 9.85
C ALA A 34 21.47 48.33 11.10
N GLY A 35 21.66 47.77 12.27
CA GLY A 35 21.90 48.54 13.52
C GLY A 35 23.17 49.39 13.47
N ALA A 36 24.28 48.82 12.98
CA ALA A 36 25.54 49.54 12.81
C ALA A 36 25.41 50.69 11.80
N PHE A 37 24.69 50.45 10.68
CA PHE A 37 24.42 51.46 9.65
C PHE A 37 23.59 52.61 10.23
N LEU A 38 22.54 52.32 11.00
CA LEU A 38 21.73 53.35 11.65
C LEU A 38 22.53 54.17 12.67
N LEU A 39 23.44 53.54 13.43
CA LEU A 39 24.35 54.27 14.34
C LEU A 39 25.25 55.25 13.58
N ALA A 40 25.76 54.86 12.42
CA ALA A 40 26.58 55.73 11.58
C ALA A 40 25.77 56.90 11.02
N LEU A 41 24.51 56.64 10.55
CA LEU A 41 23.63 57.69 10.00
C LEU A 41 23.17 58.73 11.02
N LEU A 42 22.86 58.31 12.23
CA LEU A 42 22.34 59.15 13.30
C LEU A 42 23.40 60.09 13.94
N GLY A 43 24.67 59.98 13.58
CA GLY A 43 25.80 60.88 13.90
C GLY A 43 25.60 61.77 15.15
N GLY A 44 25.98 62.85 15.42
CA GLY A 44 25.87 63.67 16.65
C GLY A 44 24.49 64.25 16.99
N ARG A 45 23.42 63.94 16.24
CA ARG A 45 22.09 64.59 16.34
C ARG A 45 21.22 64.13 17.53
N LEU A 46 21.47 62.95 18.12
CA LEU A 46 20.69 62.36 19.16
C LEU A 46 21.52 62.02 20.42
N ARG A 47 20.92 62.01 21.64
CA ARG A 47 21.60 61.54 22.83
C ARG A 47 22.10 60.11 22.66
N ARG A 48 23.32 59.78 23.09
CA ARG A 48 24.02 58.53 22.89
C ARG A 48 23.13 57.30 23.26
N ARG A 49 22.42 57.38 24.39
CA ARG A 49 21.50 56.28 24.83
C ARG A 49 20.37 56.05 23.86
N MET A 50 19.75 57.07 23.30
CA MET A 50 18.63 56.96 22.38
C MET A 50 19.06 56.42 21.02
N ARG A 51 20.25 56.75 20.55
CA ARG A 51 20.86 56.21 19.31
C ARG A 51 21.07 54.67 19.46
N VAL A 52 21.63 54.25 20.59
CA VAL A 52 21.88 52.81 20.86
C VAL A 52 20.57 52.04 20.93
N LEU A 53 19.55 52.60 21.59
CA LEU A 53 18.24 51.94 21.67
C LEU A 53 17.55 51.81 20.30
N LEU A 54 17.59 52.86 19.47
CA LEU A 54 17.03 52.82 18.10
C LEU A 54 17.78 51.84 17.21
N ALA A 55 19.10 51.81 17.31
CA ALA A 55 19.92 50.88 16.51
C ALA A 55 19.71 49.40 16.96
N ALA A 56 19.61 49.18 18.26
CA ALA A 56 19.31 47.87 18.80
C ALA A 56 17.89 47.40 18.43
N GLY A 57 16.92 48.32 18.49
CA GLY A 57 15.54 48.03 18.07
C GLY A 57 15.46 47.66 16.58
N LEU A 58 16.11 48.44 15.72
CA LEU A 58 16.16 48.15 14.28
C LEU A 58 16.88 46.82 13.99
N ALA A 59 18.01 46.57 14.64
CA ALA A 59 18.74 45.33 14.51
C ALA A 59 17.88 44.12 14.86
N LEU A 60 17.12 44.20 15.94
CA LEU A 60 16.23 43.15 16.40
C LEU A 60 15.05 42.93 15.44
N VAL A 61 14.43 44.01 14.97
CA VAL A 61 13.33 43.91 13.99
C VAL A 61 13.79 43.30 12.68
N VAL A 62 14.93 43.73 12.13
CA VAL A 62 15.48 43.20 10.88
C VAL A 62 15.89 41.73 11.07
N ALA A 63 16.56 41.43 12.19
CA ALA A 63 16.91 40.04 12.50
C ALA A 63 15.65 39.15 12.58
N ALA A 64 14.64 39.56 13.34
CA ALA A 64 13.39 38.82 13.50
C ALA A 64 12.64 38.68 12.16
N ALA A 65 12.53 39.77 11.38
CA ALA A 65 11.82 39.73 10.08
C ALA A 65 12.47 38.80 9.06
N LEU A 66 13.77 38.56 9.14
CA LEU A 66 14.48 37.65 8.25
C LEU A 66 14.60 36.22 8.81
N THR A 67 14.75 36.09 10.14
CA THR A 67 14.95 34.75 10.73
C THR A 67 13.64 34.01 10.96
N VAL A 68 12.57 34.68 11.42
CA VAL A 68 11.31 34.01 11.75
C VAL A 68 10.69 33.30 10.52
N PRO A 69 10.47 33.98 9.38
CA PRO A 69 9.96 33.32 8.19
C PRO A 69 10.88 32.19 7.68
N ALA A 70 12.21 32.43 7.73
CA ALA A 70 13.18 31.44 7.27
C ALA A 70 13.21 30.19 8.14
N VAL A 71 13.10 30.36 9.47
CA VAL A 71 13.03 29.24 10.40
C VAL A 71 11.70 28.50 10.26
N LEU A 72 10.59 29.22 10.10
CA LEU A 72 9.28 28.58 9.88
C LEU A 72 9.25 27.80 8.57
N ALA A 73 9.81 28.33 7.48
CA ALA A 73 9.87 27.67 6.18
C ALA A 73 10.78 26.42 6.14
N THR A 74 11.73 26.31 7.08
CA THR A 74 12.63 25.14 7.17
C THR A 74 12.28 24.21 8.33
N ARG A 75 11.20 24.52 9.06
CA ARG A 75 10.75 23.66 10.15
C ARG A 75 10.08 22.43 9.56
N PRO A 76 10.56 21.23 9.89
CA PRO A 76 9.88 20.04 9.46
C PRO A 76 8.46 19.99 10.05
N ASP A 77 7.54 19.47 9.27
CA ASP A 77 6.18 19.19 9.71
C ASP A 77 6.21 18.03 10.71
N ARG A 78 5.25 18.04 11.62
CA ARG A 78 4.99 16.88 12.46
C ARG A 78 3.94 16.02 11.78
N LEU A 79 4.19 14.72 11.69
CA LEU A 79 3.26 13.73 11.13
C LEU A 79 1.86 13.84 11.75
N GLU A 80 1.78 14.02 13.06
CA GLU A 80 0.51 14.16 13.80
C GLU A 80 -0.42 15.28 13.27
N ARG A 81 0.13 16.33 12.66
CA ARG A 81 -0.69 17.45 12.16
C ARG A 81 -1.45 17.15 10.90
N ALA A 82 -0.95 16.24 10.10
CA ALA A 82 -1.58 15.78 8.87
C ALA A 82 -2.36 14.48 9.09
N ALA A 83 -2.30 13.91 10.29
CA ALA A 83 -2.88 12.62 10.59
C ALA A 83 -4.41 12.68 10.68
N ILE A 84 -5.06 11.74 10.00
CA ILE A 84 -6.48 11.41 10.20
C ILE A 84 -6.66 10.71 11.54
N ALA A 85 -5.76 9.79 11.86
CA ALA A 85 -5.73 9.07 13.13
C ALA A 85 -4.28 8.81 13.55
N THR A 86 -4.05 8.68 14.85
CA THR A 86 -2.76 8.36 15.45
C THR A 86 -2.86 7.12 16.31
N LEU A 87 -1.94 6.18 16.11
CA LEU A 87 -1.85 4.90 16.80
C LEU A 87 -0.48 4.75 17.48
N ALA A 88 -0.35 3.73 18.31
CA ALA A 88 0.97 3.28 18.76
C ALA A 88 1.84 2.86 17.56
N PRO A 89 3.17 2.96 17.65
CA PRO A 89 4.07 2.60 16.56
C PRO A 89 3.83 1.16 16.10
N LEU A 90 3.97 0.91 14.81
CA LEU A 90 3.95 -0.44 14.26
C LEU A 90 5.27 -1.15 14.58
N ARG A 91 5.17 -2.42 14.90
CA ARG A 91 6.32 -3.30 15.16
C ARG A 91 6.45 -4.32 14.02
N GLU A 92 7.63 -4.90 13.90
CA GLU A 92 7.86 -6.01 12.98
C GLU A 92 6.90 -7.16 13.29
N GLY A 93 6.26 -7.71 12.24
CA GLY A 93 5.27 -8.79 12.37
C GLY A 93 3.84 -8.33 12.62
N GLU A 94 3.57 -7.03 12.80
CA GLU A 94 2.21 -6.51 12.89
C GLU A 94 1.59 -6.37 11.50
N ALA A 95 0.34 -6.85 11.37
CA ALA A 95 -0.37 -6.82 10.11
C ALA A 95 -1.28 -5.58 10.01
N VAL A 96 -1.29 -4.98 8.83
CA VAL A 96 -2.15 -3.84 8.50
C VAL A 96 -2.91 -4.18 7.24
N HIS A 97 -4.22 -4.17 7.33
CA HIS A 97 -5.11 -4.52 6.24
C HIS A 97 -6.11 -3.40 5.99
N SER A 98 -6.42 -3.14 4.74
CA SER A 98 -7.48 -2.21 4.36
C SER A 98 -8.45 -2.90 3.41
N ALA A 99 -9.74 -2.62 3.58
CA ALA A 99 -10.70 -3.01 2.56
C ALA A 99 -10.37 -2.31 1.23
N PRO A 100 -10.71 -2.91 0.08
CA PRO A 100 -10.53 -2.29 -1.23
C PRO A 100 -11.27 -0.96 -1.38
N ASP A 101 -12.36 -0.77 -0.64
CA ASP A 101 -13.12 0.49 -0.64
C ASP A 101 -12.25 1.66 -0.17
N GLU A 102 -12.33 2.77 -0.91
CA GLU A 102 -11.51 3.97 -0.72
C GLU A 102 -11.65 4.59 0.68
N GLN A 103 -12.82 4.49 1.30
CA GLN A 103 -13.10 5.04 2.63
C GLN A 103 -13.21 3.97 3.72
N GLY A 104 -12.98 2.72 3.36
CA GLY A 104 -13.06 1.59 4.29
C GLY A 104 -12.13 1.72 5.49
N PRO A 105 -12.38 0.99 6.57
CA PRO A 105 -11.51 0.99 7.74
C PRO A 105 -10.18 0.31 7.46
N VAL A 106 -9.24 0.58 8.34
CA VAL A 106 -7.96 -0.11 8.42
C VAL A 106 -7.97 -1.01 9.64
N LEU A 107 -7.75 -2.30 9.44
CA LEU A 107 -7.59 -3.29 10.49
C LEU A 107 -6.10 -3.41 10.81
N VAL A 108 -5.73 -3.15 12.05
CA VAL A 108 -4.36 -3.30 12.55
C VAL A 108 -4.33 -4.42 13.56
N ARG A 109 -3.56 -5.47 13.29
CA ARG A 109 -3.33 -6.58 14.21
C ARG A 109 -1.96 -6.47 14.84
N ARG A 110 -1.94 -6.38 16.16
CA ARG A 110 -0.72 -6.23 16.94
C ARG A 110 -0.04 -7.57 17.20
N ALA A 111 1.26 -7.53 17.44
CA ALA A 111 2.05 -8.72 17.76
C ALA A 111 1.60 -9.43 19.06
N ASP A 112 0.96 -8.72 19.98
CA ASP A 112 0.38 -9.27 21.22
C ASP A 112 -1.00 -9.90 21.03
N GLY A 113 -1.52 -9.92 19.79
CA GLY A 113 -2.84 -10.46 19.43
C GLY A 113 -3.98 -9.45 19.55
N THR A 114 -3.76 -8.27 20.14
CA THR A 114 -4.80 -7.22 20.14
C THR A 114 -5.05 -6.72 18.71
N ALA A 115 -6.25 -6.23 18.47
CA ALA A 115 -6.63 -5.70 17.18
C ALA A 115 -7.27 -4.31 17.33
N GLN A 116 -7.07 -3.48 16.31
CA GLN A 116 -7.58 -2.11 16.26
C GLN A 116 -8.23 -1.87 14.90
N LEU A 117 -9.39 -1.25 14.90
CA LEU A 117 -10.05 -0.76 13.71
C LEU A 117 -9.88 0.75 13.64
N VAL A 118 -9.32 1.24 12.54
CA VAL A 118 -9.00 2.66 12.37
C VAL A 118 -9.82 3.21 11.22
N SER A 119 -10.58 4.27 11.47
CA SER A 119 -11.33 4.97 10.44
C SER A 119 -11.31 6.48 10.65
N ALA A 120 -11.58 7.23 9.58
CA ALA A 120 -11.71 8.68 9.66
C ALA A 120 -12.91 9.12 10.52
N GLU A 121 -13.97 8.30 10.58
CA GLU A 121 -15.21 8.63 11.27
C GLU A 121 -15.16 8.34 12.78
N SER A 122 -14.68 7.14 13.15
CA SER A 122 -14.66 6.67 14.55
C SER A 122 -13.30 6.82 15.25
N GLY A 123 -12.26 7.19 14.50
CA GLY A 123 -10.89 7.21 15.02
C GLY A 123 -10.33 5.80 15.20
N VAL A 124 -9.82 5.48 16.39
CA VAL A 124 -9.26 4.18 16.74
C VAL A 124 -10.22 3.46 17.68
N GLU A 125 -10.66 2.27 17.28
CA GLU A 125 -11.52 1.39 18.06
C GLU A 125 -10.74 0.12 18.40
N GLU A 126 -10.66 -0.22 19.70
CA GLU A 126 -10.07 -1.47 20.16
C GLU A 126 -11.05 -2.61 19.96
N LEU A 127 -10.58 -3.71 19.37
CA LEU A 127 -11.39 -4.91 19.15
C LEU A 127 -11.06 -5.97 20.18
N GLU A 128 -12.10 -6.60 20.74
CA GLU A 128 -11.95 -7.77 21.58
C GLU A 128 -11.70 -9.01 20.71
N ALA A 129 -10.46 -9.45 20.63
CA ALA A 129 -10.04 -10.63 19.88
C ALA A 129 -8.97 -11.40 20.65
N ALA A 130 -9.00 -12.71 20.58
CA ALA A 130 -7.92 -13.54 21.07
C ALA A 130 -6.76 -13.60 20.04
N PRO A 131 -5.52 -13.91 20.46
CA PRO A 131 -4.39 -14.02 19.54
C PRO A 131 -4.59 -15.03 18.40
N GLU A 132 -5.34 -16.09 18.66
CA GLU A 132 -5.69 -17.17 17.72
C GLU A 132 -6.83 -16.83 16.78
N ASP A 133 -7.61 -15.78 17.06
CA ASP A 133 -8.74 -15.40 16.22
C ASP A 133 -8.26 -14.86 14.88
N VAL A 134 -8.92 -15.22 13.80
CA VAL A 134 -8.71 -14.60 12.50
C VAL A 134 -9.72 -13.46 12.34
N LEU A 135 -9.21 -12.27 12.02
CA LEU A 135 -10.02 -11.09 11.77
C LEU A 135 -9.91 -10.70 10.30
N ALA A 136 -11.05 -10.40 9.70
CA ALA A 136 -11.12 -9.90 8.34
C ALA A 136 -12.22 -8.84 8.18
N LEU A 137 -12.06 -8.02 7.16
CA LEU A 137 -13.08 -7.10 6.69
C LEU A 137 -13.84 -7.74 5.53
N SER A 138 -15.10 -7.36 5.33
CA SER A 138 -15.77 -7.55 4.04
C SER A 138 -15.07 -6.72 2.96
N ALA A 139 -15.23 -7.09 1.70
CA ALA A 139 -14.59 -6.37 0.58
C ALA A 139 -15.02 -4.90 0.51
N ASP A 140 -16.28 -4.59 0.87
CA ASP A 140 -16.81 -3.24 0.98
C ASP A 140 -16.44 -2.52 2.30
N GLY A 141 -15.75 -3.20 3.22
CA GLY A 141 -15.33 -2.65 4.50
C GLY A 141 -16.46 -2.35 5.49
N THR A 142 -17.70 -2.73 5.20
CA THR A 142 -18.85 -2.43 6.05
C THR A 142 -19.00 -3.39 7.21
N ARG A 143 -18.39 -4.57 7.12
CA ARG A 143 -18.47 -5.62 8.13
C ARG A 143 -17.12 -6.08 8.60
N LEU A 144 -17.07 -6.45 9.89
CA LEU A 144 -15.95 -7.17 10.52
C LEU A 144 -16.35 -8.61 10.70
N VAL A 145 -15.51 -9.52 10.24
CA VAL A 145 -15.63 -10.97 10.41
C VAL A 145 -14.57 -11.43 11.39
N GLN A 146 -14.97 -12.09 12.46
CA GLN A 146 -14.10 -12.72 13.45
C GLN A 146 -14.34 -14.21 13.42
N VAL A 147 -13.27 -14.99 13.35
CA VAL A 147 -13.32 -16.44 13.35
C VAL A 147 -12.65 -16.95 14.62
N THR A 148 -13.40 -17.65 15.45
CA THR A 148 -12.96 -18.26 16.70
C THR A 148 -13.20 -19.76 16.60
N ASP A 149 -12.18 -20.60 16.65
CA ASP A 149 -12.29 -22.04 16.48
C ASP A 149 -13.16 -22.44 15.27
N GLU A 150 -14.39 -22.87 15.51
CA GLU A 150 -15.34 -23.31 14.48
C GLU A 150 -16.54 -22.36 14.34
N LEU A 151 -16.46 -21.16 14.89
CA LEU A 151 -17.53 -20.15 14.87
C LEU A 151 -17.10 -18.90 14.13
N THR A 152 -17.88 -18.51 13.15
CA THR A 152 -17.74 -17.23 12.45
C THR A 152 -18.73 -16.23 13.01
N ARG A 153 -18.23 -15.08 13.43
CA ARG A 153 -19.01 -13.96 13.95
C ARG A 153 -18.91 -12.79 13.00
N VAL A 154 -20.04 -12.25 12.55
CA VAL A 154 -20.09 -11.10 11.62
C VAL A 154 -20.77 -9.94 12.32
N SER A 155 -20.07 -8.80 12.38
CA SER A 155 -20.55 -7.55 12.99
C SER A 155 -20.66 -6.45 11.95
N GLU A 156 -21.74 -5.69 11.96
CA GLU A 156 -21.86 -4.46 11.14
C GLU A 156 -21.14 -3.31 11.83
N ARG A 157 -20.37 -2.56 11.04
CA ARG A 157 -19.70 -1.35 11.54
C ARG A 157 -20.69 -0.23 11.80
N GLY A 158 -20.51 0.45 12.94
CA GLY A 158 -21.39 1.56 13.33
C GLY A 158 -22.83 1.17 13.63
N GLY A 159 -23.19 -0.11 13.49
CA GLY A 159 -24.50 -0.64 13.81
C GLY A 159 -24.56 -1.07 15.27
N GLY A 160 -25.61 -0.70 16.00
CA GLY A 160 -25.89 -1.22 17.34
C GLY A 160 -26.51 -2.63 17.33
N SER A 161 -26.46 -3.35 16.21
CA SER A 161 -26.97 -4.71 16.05
C SER A 161 -26.03 -5.72 16.71
N ALA A 162 -26.59 -6.75 17.33
CA ALA A 162 -25.80 -7.84 17.86
C ALA A 162 -25.08 -8.57 16.73
N PRO A 163 -23.85 -9.07 16.94
CA PRO A 163 -23.15 -9.88 15.97
C PRO A 163 -23.96 -11.11 15.55
N VAL A 164 -23.90 -11.46 14.27
CA VAL A 164 -24.47 -12.70 13.74
C VAL A 164 -23.43 -13.81 13.89
N GLU A 165 -23.80 -14.90 14.53
CA GLU A 165 -22.95 -16.07 14.73
C GLU A 165 -23.37 -17.22 13.81
N VAL A 166 -22.42 -17.74 13.04
CA VAL A 166 -22.62 -18.84 12.09
C VAL A 166 -21.57 -19.92 12.35
N PRO A 167 -21.97 -21.18 12.60
CA PRO A 167 -21.01 -22.27 12.74
C PRO A 167 -20.24 -22.54 11.45
N GLY A 168 -18.93 -22.72 11.56
CA GLY A 168 -18.04 -23.06 10.45
C GLY A 168 -17.02 -21.97 10.14
N THR A 169 -16.09 -22.31 9.25
CA THR A 169 -15.01 -21.45 8.77
C THR A 169 -15.48 -20.68 7.55
N PRO A 170 -15.34 -19.35 7.49
CA PRO A 170 -15.81 -18.57 6.36
C PRO A 170 -14.89 -18.76 5.13
N LEU A 171 -15.50 -18.85 3.96
CA LEU A 171 -14.83 -18.91 2.66
C LEU A 171 -15.00 -17.60 1.87
N ALA A 172 -16.18 -17.00 1.96
CA ALA A 172 -16.50 -15.78 1.24
C ALA A 172 -17.65 -15.03 1.91
N LEU A 173 -17.72 -13.73 1.69
CA LEU A 173 -18.84 -12.88 2.07
C LEU A 173 -19.22 -12.00 0.88
N ALA A 174 -20.35 -12.33 0.24
CA ALA A 174 -20.87 -11.61 -0.91
C ALA A 174 -22.18 -10.90 -0.53
N GLY A 175 -22.13 -9.59 -0.39
CA GLY A 175 -23.25 -8.83 0.14
C GLY A 175 -23.72 -9.39 1.51
N ASP A 176 -24.97 -9.83 1.61
CA ASP A 176 -25.55 -10.41 2.84
C ASP A 176 -25.36 -11.92 2.96
N VAL A 177 -24.70 -12.58 2.00
CA VAL A 177 -24.54 -14.03 2.02
C VAL A 177 -23.11 -14.40 2.48
N LEU A 178 -23.04 -15.03 3.64
CA LEU A 178 -21.82 -15.64 4.15
C LEU A 178 -21.75 -17.10 3.70
N VAL A 179 -20.67 -17.49 3.05
CA VAL A 179 -20.41 -18.89 2.70
C VAL A 179 -19.43 -19.46 3.72
N VAL A 180 -19.86 -20.50 4.41
CA VAL A 180 -19.09 -21.19 5.47
C VAL A 180 -18.86 -22.65 5.13
N ARG A 181 -17.73 -23.18 5.62
CA ARG A 181 -17.40 -24.59 5.62
C ARG A 181 -17.44 -25.13 7.04
N ALA A 182 -18.25 -26.14 7.28
CA ALA A 182 -18.30 -26.86 8.54
C ALA A 182 -17.98 -28.34 8.33
N CYS A 183 -17.12 -28.90 9.18
CA CYS A 183 -16.73 -30.30 9.12
C CYS A 183 -17.14 -31.03 10.42
N GLU A 184 -17.88 -32.12 10.32
CA GLU A 184 -18.22 -32.97 11.41
C GLU A 184 -17.85 -34.44 11.09
N ALA A 185 -17.10 -35.09 11.97
CA ALA A 185 -16.71 -36.50 11.85
C ALA A 185 -16.16 -36.90 10.48
N GLY A 186 -15.33 -36.04 9.87
CA GLY A 186 -14.69 -36.26 8.54
C GLY A 186 -15.60 -35.96 7.35
N THR A 187 -16.79 -35.42 7.57
CA THR A 187 -17.67 -34.96 6.49
C THR A 187 -17.75 -33.45 6.52
N CYS A 188 -17.34 -32.80 5.45
CA CYS A 188 -17.42 -31.36 5.30
C CYS A 188 -18.61 -30.94 4.46
N ARG A 189 -19.18 -29.79 4.78
CA ARG A 189 -20.28 -29.16 4.05
C ARG A 189 -20.00 -27.70 3.84
N LEU A 190 -20.37 -27.20 2.66
CA LEU A 190 -20.46 -25.78 2.37
C LEU A 190 -21.91 -25.35 2.51
N SER A 191 -22.12 -24.21 3.14
CA SER A 191 -23.45 -23.62 3.30
C SER A 191 -23.38 -22.12 3.02
N GLY A 192 -24.33 -21.63 2.24
CA GLY A 192 -24.59 -20.20 2.11
C GLY A 192 -25.64 -19.79 3.14
N VAL A 193 -25.33 -18.78 3.94
CA VAL A 193 -26.17 -18.29 5.03
C VAL A 193 -26.49 -16.82 4.81
N ASP A 194 -27.77 -16.49 4.79
CA ASP A 194 -28.21 -15.09 4.78
C ASP A 194 -28.03 -14.50 6.19
N LEU A 195 -27.24 -13.45 6.33
CA LEU A 195 -26.98 -12.78 7.60
C LEU A 195 -28.25 -12.15 8.20
N GLY A 196 -29.26 -11.87 7.39
CA GLY A 196 -30.58 -11.41 7.85
C GLY A 196 -31.46 -12.53 8.43
N ALA A 197 -31.14 -13.81 8.12
CA ALA A 197 -31.87 -14.99 8.57
C ALA A 197 -30.92 -16.17 8.85
N PRO A 198 -29.99 -16.06 9.81
CA PRO A 198 -28.86 -16.98 9.96
C PRO A 198 -29.26 -18.42 10.42
N ASP A 199 -30.43 -18.58 10.96
CA ASP A 199 -30.90 -19.88 11.47
C ASP A 199 -31.19 -20.91 10.36
N GLN A 200 -31.32 -20.48 9.12
CA GLN A 200 -31.65 -21.36 8.01
C GLN A 200 -30.68 -21.08 6.83
N PRO A 201 -29.80 -22.04 6.48
CA PRO A 201 -28.95 -21.86 5.30
C PRO A 201 -29.82 -21.80 4.04
N LEU A 202 -29.46 -20.91 3.12
CA LEU A 202 -30.07 -20.78 1.79
C LEU A 202 -29.86 -22.09 1.00
N TRP A 203 -28.68 -22.64 1.14
CA TRP A 203 -28.28 -23.89 0.50
C TRP A 203 -27.19 -24.61 1.31
N THR A 204 -27.06 -25.92 1.09
CA THR A 204 -25.97 -26.74 1.66
C THR A 204 -25.57 -27.78 0.64
N VAL A 205 -24.25 -27.93 0.41
CA VAL A 205 -23.67 -28.96 -0.47
C VAL A 205 -22.56 -29.70 0.26
N SER A 206 -22.30 -30.95 -0.15
CA SER A 206 -21.14 -31.68 0.37
C SER A 206 -19.85 -31.07 -0.20
N ASP A 207 -18.80 -31.05 0.61
CA ASP A 207 -17.49 -30.54 0.24
C ASP A 207 -16.41 -31.62 0.43
N ALA A 208 -15.33 -31.50 -0.35
CA ALA A 208 -14.17 -32.37 -0.19
C ALA A 208 -13.38 -32.00 1.06
N GLU A 209 -12.95 -33.00 1.83
CA GLU A 209 -12.14 -32.76 3.03
C GLU A 209 -10.82 -32.04 2.74
N GLN A 210 -10.32 -32.17 1.51
CA GLN A 210 -9.04 -31.64 1.05
C GLN A 210 -9.12 -30.25 0.40
N THR A 211 -10.25 -29.57 0.48
CA THR A 211 -10.37 -28.21 -0.04
C THR A 211 -9.40 -27.29 0.68
N ARG A 212 -8.40 -26.79 -0.04
CA ARG A 212 -7.48 -25.76 0.47
C ARG A 212 -8.10 -24.38 0.30
N GLY A 213 -7.60 -23.40 1.05
CA GLY A 213 -7.91 -21.99 0.82
C GLY A 213 -7.29 -21.45 -0.48
N PRO A 214 -7.80 -20.32 -0.97
CA PRO A 214 -7.12 -19.57 -2.02
C PRO A 214 -5.76 -19.06 -1.52
N ASP A 215 -4.84 -18.80 -2.43
CA ASP A 215 -3.57 -18.16 -2.11
C ASP A 215 -3.79 -16.69 -1.73
N PRO A 216 -2.98 -16.11 -0.82
CA PRO A 216 -3.13 -14.73 -0.43
C PRO A 216 -2.77 -13.77 -1.57
N VAL A 217 -3.66 -12.82 -1.83
CA VAL A 217 -3.42 -11.74 -2.79
C VAL A 217 -2.29 -10.83 -2.27
N GLY A 218 -1.40 -10.45 -3.17
CA GLY A 218 -0.35 -9.51 -2.85
C GLY A 218 0.89 -10.06 -2.15
N THR A 219 0.92 -11.34 -1.85
CA THR A 219 2.08 -12.01 -1.24
C THR A 219 2.94 -12.64 -2.33
N GLU A 220 4.26 -12.51 -2.22
CA GLU A 220 5.20 -13.21 -3.08
C GLU A 220 5.33 -14.67 -2.67
N LEU A 221 5.06 -15.59 -3.59
CA LEU A 221 5.08 -17.03 -3.36
C LEU A 221 5.89 -17.71 -4.47
N PRO A 222 6.62 -18.81 -4.20
CA PRO A 222 7.21 -19.64 -5.25
C PRO A 222 6.13 -20.08 -6.23
N ALA A 223 6.43 -20.09 -7.53
CA ALA A 223 5.45 -20.48 -8.55
C ALA A 223 5.09 -21.96 -8.46
N GLY A 224 6.09 -22.82 -8.31
CA GLY A 224 5.92 -24.25 -8.01
C GLY A 224 5.75 -24.52 -6.52
N ASP A 225 5.49 -25.78 -6.18
CA ASP A 225 5.38 -26.22 -4.78
C ASP A 225 4.22 -25.56 -4.01
N GLY A 226 3.02 -25.75 -4.54
CA GLY A 226 1.79 -25.31 -3.89
C GLY A 226 1.56 -25.98 -2.54
N ALA A 227 2.34 -25.57 -1.50
CA ALA A 227 2.00 -25.93 -0.12
C ALA A 227 0.52 -25.59 0.09
N ALA A 228 -0.24 -26.57 0.57
CA ALA A 228 -1.67 -26.37 0.80
C ALA A 228 -1.86 -25.19 1.77
N THR A 229 -2.42 -24.10 1.26
CA THR A 229 -2.79 -22.95 2.08
C THR A 229 -4.02 -23.35 2.91
N GLY A 230 -3.98 -23.16 4.21
CA GLY A 230 -5.15 -23.35 5.07
C GLY A 230 -6.31 -22.44 4.64
N LEU A 231 -7.55 -22.84 4.91
CA LEU A 231 -8.72 -22.04 4.51
C LEU A 231 -8.67 -20.59 4.99
N LEU A 232 -8.08 -20.35 6.13
CA LEU A 232 -7.99 -19.02 6.74
C LEU A 232 -6.66 -18.31 6.48
N ASP A 233 -5.65 -18.99 5.91
CA ASP A 233 -4.31 -18.40 5.77
C ASP A 233 -4.32 -17.19 4.82
N ALA A 234 -5.02 -17.29 3.69
CA ALA A 234 -5.17 -16.17 2.78
C ALA A 234 -5.94 -15.01 3.44
N VAL A 235 -7.00 -15.31 4.17
CA VAL A 235 -7.80 -14.31 4.91
C VAL A 235 -6.96 -13.64 5.99
N ALA A 236 -6.16 -14.42 6.72
CA ALA A 236 -5.26 -13.88 7.73
C ALA A 236 -4.16 -13.00 7.12
N ALA A 237 -3.66 -13.34 5.93
CA ALA A 237 -2.63 -12.58 5.23
C ALA A 237 -3.17 -11.27 4.64
N THR A 238 -4.38 -11.27 4.07
CA THR A 238 -4.98 -10.09 3.43
C THR A 238 -5.85 -9.26 4.36
N GLY A 239 -6.39 -9.87 5.43
CA GLY A 239 -7.37 -9.25 6.33
C GLY A 239 -8.70 -8.90 5.65
N VAL A 240 -8.95 -9.46 4.48
CA VAL A 240 -10.19 -9.24 3.71
C VAL A 240 -10.78 -10.59 3.31
N LEU A 241 -12.06 -10.77 3.56
CA LEU A 241 -12.77 -11.97 3.13
C LEU A 241 -13.16 -11.84 1.65
N PRO A 242 -12.86 -12.83 0.78
CA PRO A 242 -13.21 -12.76 -0.63
C PRO A 242 -14.74 -12.77 -0.82
N GLU A 243 -15.18 -12.20 -1.95
CA GLU A 243 -16.61 -12.22 -2.35
C GLU A 243 -16.98 -13.50 -3.12
N VAL A 244 -15.99 -14.17 -3.70
CA VAL A 244 -16.18 -15.36 -4.52
C VAL A 244 -15.77 -16.60 -3.77
N PRO A 245 -16.70 -17.49 -3.44
CA PRO A 245 -16.35 -18.79 -2.85
C PRO A 245 -15.78 -19.75 -3.91
N LEU A 246 -14.68 -20.39 -3.54
CA LEU A 246 -14.06 -21.46 -4.32
C LEU A 246 -14.30 -22.80 -3.65
N ARG A 247 -14.60 -23.83 -4.44
CA ARG A 247 -14.76 -25.21 -3.99
C ARG A 247 -13.89 -26.14 -4.84
N PHE A 248 -13.21 -27.06 -4.20
CA PHE A 248 -12.52 -28.14 -4.91
C PHE A 248 -13.45 -29.34 -5.10
N ASP A 249 -13.57 -29.81 -6.33
CA ASP A 249 -14.29 -31.02 -6.71
C ASP A 249 -13.26 -32.04 -7.24
N PRO A 250 -13.20 -33.26 -6.66
CA PRO A 250 -12.20 -34.26 -7.09
C PRO A 250 -12.25 -34.63 -8.57
N ASP A 251 -13.43 -34.56 -9.18
CA ASP A 251 -13.64 -34.93 -10.58
C ASP A 251 -13.50 -33.75 -11.55
N GLN A 252 -13.77 -32.53 -11.08
CA GLN A 252 -13.84 -31.34 -11.91
C GLN A 252 -12.72 -30.31 -11.63
N GLY A 253 -12.00 -30.47 -10.52
CA GLY A 253 -11.02 -29.48 -10.05
C GLY A 253 -11.68 -28.31 -9.32
N TRP A 254 -11.10 -27.13 -9.44
CA TRP A 254 -11.59 -25.93 -8.79
C TRP A 254 -12.84 -25.38 -9.47
N LEU A 255 -13.85 -25.11 -8.66
CA LEU A 255 -15.13 -24.53 -9.09
C LEU A 255 -15.35 -23.20 -8.41
N GLN A 256 -15.75 -22.21 -9.17
CA GLN A 256 -16.34 -20.99 -8.66
C GLN A 256 -17.81 -21.24 -8.35
N VAL A 257 -18.25 -20.84 -7.18
CA VAL A 257 -19.62 -21.10 -6.66
C VAL A 257 -20.38 -19.78 -6.60
N ASP A 258 -21.63 -19.78 -7.04
CA ASP A 258 -22.54 -18.68 -6.79
C ASP A 258 -22.91 -18.64 -5.29
N PRO A 259 -22.59 -17.57 -4.56
CA PRO A 259 -22.85 -17.47 -3.13
C PRO A 259 -24.34 -17.55 -2.77
N ALA A 260 -25.22 -17.11 -3.65
CA ALA A 260 -26.67 -17.10 -3.38
C ALA A 260 -27.34 -18.46 -3.56
N THR A 261 -26.84 -19.30 -4.46
CA THR A 261 -27.50 -20.56 -4.87
C THR A 261 -26.70 -21.82 -4.55
N GLY A 262 -25.39 -21.70 -4.33
CA GLY A 262 -24.48 -22.84 -4.12
C GLY A 262 -24.14 -23.62 -5.37
N PHE A 263 -24.64 -23.22 -6.54
CA PHE A 263 -24.32 -23.87 -7.80
C PHE A 263 -22.95 -23.42 -8.33
N ALA A 264 -22.24 -24.32 -8.98
CA ALA A 264 -21.04 -23.96 -9.71
C ALA A 264 -21.41 -23.08 -10.91
N VAL A 265 -20.85 -21.88 -10.97
CA VAL A 265 -21.02 -20.95 -12.08
C VAL A 265 -19.94 -21.11 -13.15
N GLY A 266 -18.80 -21.69 -12.77
CA GLY A 266 -17.73 -21.98 -13.70
C GLY A 266 -16.64 -22.86 -13.12
N ARG A 267 -15.84 -23.41 -14.01
CA ARG A 267 -14.63 -24.15 -13.67
C ARG A 267 -13.43 -23.22 -13.78
N VAL A 268 -12.61 -23.21 -12.73
CA VAL A 268 -11.33 -22.53 -12.76
C VAL A 268 -10.33 -23.43 -13.47
N LEU A 269 -9.69 -22.94 -14.53
CA LEU A 269 -8.73 -23.69 -15.31
C LEU A 269 -7.42 -23.84 -14.52
N ALA A 270 -7.34 -24.89 -13.73
CA ALA A 270 -6.14 -25.34 -13.07
C ALA A 270 -6.02 -26.83 -13.36
N PRO A 271 -5.09 -27.27 -14.22
CA PRO A 271 -4.88 -28.68 -14.50
C PRO A 271 -4.61 -29.45 -13.21
N ALA A 272 -5.19 -30.65 -13.09
CA ALA A 272 -5.13 -31.43 -11.85
C ALA A 272 -3.70 -31.89 -11.48
N ASP A 273 -2.84 -31.96 -12.48
CA ASP A 273 -1.43 -32.38 -12.44
C ASP A 273 -0.44 -31.19 -12.46
N ALA A 274 -0.91 -29.97 -12.63
CA ALA A 274 -0.07 -28.79 -12.61
C ALA A 274 -0.05 -28.15 -11.21
N GLU A 275 1.10 -27.64 -10.81
CA GLU A 275 1.27 -26.86 -9.60
C GLU A 275 0.77 -25.43 -9.85
N CYS A 276 -0.45 -25.16 -9.39
CA CYS A 276 -1.10 -23.88 -9.61
C CYS A 276 -1.29 -23.11 -8.30
N ARG A 277 -1.08 -21.79 -8.38
CA ARG A 277 -1.53 -20.81 -7.40
C ARG A 277 -2.89 -20.26 -7.82
N ILE A 278 -3.79 -20.12 -6.88
CA ILE A 278 -5.17 -19.68 -7.15
C ILE A 278 -5.56 -18.67 -6.09
N ALA A 279 -5.94 -17.47 -6.52
CA ALA A 279 -6.43 -16.42 -5.63
C ALA A 279 -7.77 -15.87 -6.09
N ALA A 280 -8.63 -15.54 -5.14
CA ALA A 280 -9.82 -14.75 -5.38
C ALA A 280 -9.50 -13.28 -5.07
N THR A 281 -9.64 -12.41 -6.05
CA THR A 281 -9.41 -10.98 -5.90
C THR A 281 -10.73 -10.24 -5.76
N PRO A 282 -10.78 -9.15 -4.97
CA PRO A 282 -11.98 -8.33 -4.88
C PRO A 282 -12.31 -7.68 -6.24
N ALA A 283 -13.52 -7.21 -6.37
CA ALA A 283 -13.90 -6.33 -7.47
C ALA A 283 -13.01 -5.07 -7.46
N PRO A 284 -12.60 -4.56 -8.63
CA PRO A 284 -11.80 -3.34 -8.68
C PRO A 284 -12.61 -2.16 -8.14
N SER A 285 -11.98 -1.31 -7.34
CA SER A 285 -12.60 -0.12 -6.77
C SER A 285 -12.92 0.97 -7.80
N ASP A 286 -12.33 0.90 -9.01
CA ASP A 286 -12.56 1.87 -10.07
C ASP A 286 -13.68 1.43 -11.02
N PRO A 287 -14.86 2.07 -10.99
CA PRO A 287 -15.95 1.76 -11.90
C PRO A 287 -15.65 2.09 -13.37
N GLN A 288 -14.56 2.79 -13.66
CA GLN A 288 -14.08 3.09 -15.01
C GLN A 288 -13.09 2.06 -15.55
N ALA A 289 -12.69 1.08 -14.77
CA ALA A 289 -11.94 -0.08 -15.24
C ALA A 289 -12.80 -0.86 -16.25
N LEU A 290 -12.62 -0.54 -17.53
CA LEU A 290 -13.52 -0.88 -18.63
C LEU A 290 -13.68 -2.39 -18.88
N GLN A 291 -12.89 -3.24 -18.25
CA GLN A 291 -12.89 -4.68 -18.49
C GLN A 291 -13.22 -5.52 -17.26
N GLN A 292 -13.16 -4.96 -16.06
CA GLN A 292 -13.39 -5.68 -14.81
C GLN A 292 -14.67 -5.17 -14.15
N ARG A 293 -15.67 -6.01 -14.04
CA ARG A 293 -16.99 -5.64 -13.48
C ARG A 293 -17.28 -6.28 -12.14
N GLY A 294 -16.52 -7.32 -11.79
CA GLY A 294 -16.75 -8.12 -10.60
C GLY A 294 -15.47 -8.68 -10.00
N PRO A 295 -15.58 -9.43 -8.92
CA PRO A 295 -14.47 -10.15 -8.32
C PRO A 295 -13.95 -11.22 -9.27
N GLN A 296 -12.65 -11.43 -9.28
CA GLN A 296 -11.99 -12.35 -10.20
C GLN A 296 -11.33 -13.50 -9.47
N VAL A 297 -11.19 -14.61 -10.18
CA VAL A 297 -10.34 -15.72 -9.78
C VAL A 297 -9.13 -15.75 -10.72
N LEU A 298 -7.96 -15.55 -10.14
CA LEU A 298 -6.68 -15.64 -10.83
C LEU A 298 -6.06 -17.01 -10.60
N THR A 299 -5.51 -17.61 -11.67
CA THR A 299 -4.66 -18.79 -11.58
C THR A 299 -3.33 -18.53 -12.25
N VAL A 300 -2.26 -19.04 -11.67
CA VAL A 300 -0.96 -19.15 -12.33
C VAL A 300 -0.44 -20.56 -12.12
N CYS A 301 -0.11 -21.24 -13.21
CA CYS A 301 0.36 -22.62 -13.20
C CYS A 301 1.79 -22.66 -13.75
N ALA A 302 2.66 -23.41 -13.06
CA ALA A 302 4.00 -23.72 -13.55
C ALA A 302 3.95 -25.02 -14.37
N GLY A 303 4.56 -24.99 -15.55
CA GLY A 303 4.78 -26.18 -16.38
C GLY A 303 6.01 -26.98 -15.95
N GLU A 304 6.28 -28.10 -16.64
CA GLU A 304 7.39 -29.00 -16.31
C GLU A 304 8.77 -28.33 -16.42
N ASP A 305 8.92 -27.37 -17.33
CA ASP A 305 10.17 -26.63 -17.55
C ASP A 305 10.20 -25.30 -16.76
N GLY A 306 9.24 -25.07 -15.85
CA GLY A 306 9.14 -23.85 -15.06
C GLY A 306 8.56 -22.65 -15.82
N GLU A 307 8.01 -22.83 -17.02
CA GLU A 307 7.25 -21.78 -17.68
C GLU A 307 5.92 -21.55 -16.96
N LEU A 308 5.49 -20.28 -16.90
CA LEU A 308 4.25 -19.90 -16.27
C LEU A 308 3.15 -19.62 -17.28
N THR A 309 1.95 -20.08 -16.98
CA THR A 309 0.72 -19.64 -17.66
C THR A 309 -0.24 -19.08 -16.62
N ALA A 310 -0.94 -18.00 -16.96
CA ALA A 310 -1.90 -17.38 -16.06
C ALA A 310 -3.25 -17.19 -16.74
N THR A 311 -4.32 -17.32 -15.97
CA THR A 311 -5.69 -17.16 -16.43
C THR A 311 -6.49 -16.36 -15.40
N ALA A 312 -7.36 -15.47 -15.88
CA ALA A 312 -8.35 -14.83 -15.02
C ALA A 312 -9.76 -15.28 -15.42
N HIS A 313 -10.59 -15.48 -14.41
CA HIS A 313 -12.00 -15.83 -14.57
C HIS A 313 -12.86 -14.76 -13.86
N GLU A 314 -13.95 -14.39 -14.50
CA GLU A 314 -15.00 -13.55 -13.92
C GLU A 314 -16.34 -14.25 -14.20
N ASP A 315 -17.18 -14.41 -13.19
CA ASP A 315 -18.45 -15.14 -13.29
C ASP A 315 -18.32 -16.52 -13.97
N GLY A 316 -17.25 -17.24 -13.67
CA GLY A 316 -16.96 -18.57 -14.22
C GLY A 316 -16.53 -18.59 -15.68
N GLN A 317 -16.34 -17.44 -16.31
CA GLN A 317 -15.85 -17.34 -17.68
C GLN A 317 -14.41 -16.85 -17.73
N VAL A 318 -13.63 -17.36 -18.69
CA VAL A 318 -12.28 -16.88 -18.92
C VAL A 318 -12.35 -15.44 -19.40
N LEU A 319 -11.78 -14.52 -18.63
CA LEU A 319 -11.65 -13.12 -18.98
C LEU A 319 -10.44 -12.90 -19.88
N TRP A 320 -9.31 -13.49 -19.48
CA TRP A 320 -8.08 -13.51 -20.26
C TRP A 320 -7.23 -14.73 -19.92
N GLU A 321 -6.38 -15.11 -20.85
CA GLU A 321 -5.36 -16.14 -20.72
C GLU A 321 -4.03 -15.57 -21.24
N SER A 322 -2.94 -15.79 -20.51
CA SER A 322 -1.63 -15.30 -20.90
C SER A 322 -0.93 -16.19 -21.90
N ALA A 323 0.00 -15.61 -22.66
CA ALA A 323 1.06 -16.40 -23.26
C ALA A 323 1.98 -16.97 -22.17
N SER A 324 2.65 -18.08 -22.44
CA SER A 324 3.61 -18.65 -21.50
C SER A 324 4.78 -17.70 -21.24
N SER A 325 5.28 -17.68 -20.00
CA SER A 325 6.54 -17.05 -19.67
C SER A 325 7.72 -17.84 -20.27
N PRO A 326 8.94 -17.29 -20.28
CA PRO A 326 10.13 -18.11 -20.41
C PRO A 326 10.22 -19.16 -19.28
N ALA A 327 10.95 -20.25 -19.54
CA ALA A 327 11.29 -21.23 -18.51
C ALA A 327 12.19 -20.58 -17.45
N GLY A 328 11.99 -20.91 -16.17
CA GLY A 328 12.81 -20.35 -15.10
C GLY A 328 12.26 -20.61 -13.69
N ASP A 329 13.04 -20.19 -12.70
CA ASP A 329 12.61 -20.21 -11.31
C ASP A 329 11.89 -18.89 -10.98
N TRP A 330 10.58 -18.97 -10.76
CA TRP A 330 9.73 -17.80 -10.58
C TRP A 330 9.18 -17.70 -9.17
N THR A 331 9.17 -16.48 -8.66
CA THR A 331 8.34 -16.07 -7.52
C THR A 331 7.17 -15.25 -8.07
N VAL A 332 5.96 -15.66 -7.76
CA VAL A 332 4.74 -15.04 -8.28
C VAL A 332 4.01 -14.27 -7.19
N ARG A 333 3.36 -13.19 -7.61
CA ARG A 333 2.46 -12.39 -6.79
C ARG A 333 1.16 -12.21 -7.57
N LEU A 334 0.05 -12.55 -6.92
CA LEU A 334 -1.29 -12.40 -7.47
C LEU A 334 -1.86 -11.08 -6.93
N ASP A 335 -2.04 -10.11 -7.80
CA ASP A 335 -2.65 -8.81 -7.48
C ASP A 335 -4.09 -8.75 -8.05
N ALA A 336 -4.81 -7.68 -7.76
CA ALA A 336 -6.13 -7.49 -8.34
C ALA A 336 -6.05 -7.47 -9.89
N GLY A 337 -6.65 -8.47 -10.51
CA GLY A 337 -6.76 -8.58 -11.96
C GLY A 337 -5.47 -8.94 -12.72
N ARG A 338 -4.34 -9.23 -12.04
CA ARG A 338 -3.06 -9.50 -12.70
C ARG A 338 -2.16 -10.45 -11.93
N VAL A 339 -1.22 -11.06 -12.64
CA VAL A 339 -0.14 -11.88 -12.11
C VAL A 339 1.19 -11.19 -12.40
N LEU A 340 2.02 -11.06 -11.39
CA LEU A 340 3.38 -10.54 -11.50
C LEU A 340 4.34 -11.67 -11.11
N ALA A 341 5.37 -11.91 -11.92
CA ALA A 341 6.40 -12.86 -11.60
C ALA A 341 7.79 -12.23 -11.73
N THR A 342 8.64 -12.53 -10.76
CA THR A 342 10.04 -12.12 -10.75
C THR A 342 10.90 -13.38 -10.58
N GLY A 343 11.98 -13.50 -11.32
CA GLY A 343 12.82 -14.70 -11.26
C GLY A 343 14.06 -14.61 -12.11
N THR A 344 14.72 -15.74 -12.24
CA THR A 344 15.89 -15.93 -13.10
C THR A 344 15.50 -16.81 -14.27
N GLU A 345 15.65 -16.30 -15.50
CA GLU A 345 15.50 -17.15 -16.70
C GLU A 345 16.61 -18.20 -16.76
N GLU A 346 16.27 -19.45 -17.07
CA GLU A 346 17.27 -20.43 -17.47
C GLU A 346 17.95 -19.94 -18.75
N GLY A 347 19.21 -19.51 -18.61
CA GLY A 347 19.99 -19.08 -19.76
C GLY A 347 20.20 -20.22 -20.74
N THR A 348 19.72 -20.06 -21.97
CA THR A 348 20.17 -20.88 -23.08
C THR A 348 21.70 -20.75 -23.17
N THR A 349 22.41 -21.78 -22.76
CA THR A 349 23.86 -21.91 -22.93
C THR A 349 24.17 -21.98 -24.41
N THR A 350 24.48 -20.84 -25.01
CA THR A 350 25.25 -20.84 -26.25
C THR A 350 26.70 -21.18 -25.83
N GLU A 351 27.20 -22.27 -26.34
CA GLU A 351 28.57 -22.74 -26.11
C GLU A 351 29.57 -21.59 -26.31
N GLY A 352 30.24 -21.18 -25.26
CA GLY A 352 31.46 -20.41 -25.36
C GLY A 352 31.76 -19.29 -24.36
N GLU A 353 30.85 -18.73 -23.58
CA GLU A 353 31.21 -17.73 -22.58
C GLU A 353 30.39 -17.90 -21.30
N ILE A 354 31.10 -18.28 -20.24
CA ILE A 354 30.58 -18.25 -18.87
C ILE A 354 30.61 -16.79 -18.42
N LEU A 355 29.51 -16.10 -18.67
CA LEU A 355 29.12 -14.92 -17.91
C LEU A 355 27.66 -15.17 -17.49
N ALA A 356 27.50 -15.94 -16.42
CA ALA A 356 26.28 -16.01 -15.66
C ALA A 356 26.05 -14.64 -14.98
N SER A 357 25.61 -13.67 -15.74
CA SER A 357 24.83 -12.59 -15.16
C SER A 357 23.43 -13.18 -14.98
N GLU A 358 23.09 -13.56 -13.76
CA GLU A 358 21.71 -13.79 -13.34
C GLU A 358 20.92 -12.55 -13.74
N ARG A 359 20.29 -12.57 -14.90
CA ARG A 359 19.34 -11.55 -15.28
C ARG A 359 18.09 -11.83 -14.46
N GLN A 360 17.82 -10.97 -13.51
CA GLN A 360 16.49 -10.88 -12.93
C GLN A 360 15.53 -10.54 -14.06
N SER A 361 14.68 -11.48 -14.40
CA SER A 361 13.61 -11.31 -15.37
C SER A 361 12.30 -11.03 -14.66
N ALA A 362 11.46 -10.24 -15.27
CA ALA A 362 10.10 -9.99 -14.81
C ALA A 362 9.12 -10.44 -15.91
N TRP A 363 8.08 -11.13 -15.51
CA TRP A 363 6.97 -11.52 -16.38
C TRP A 363 5.66 -11.04 -15.77
N GLU A 364 4.71 -10.70 -16.62
CA GLU A 364 3.45 -10.10 -16.22
C GLU A 364 2.31 -10.57 -17.09
N ALA A 365 1.18 -10.88 -16.48
CA ALA A 365 -0.04 -11.25 -17.16
C ALA A 365 -1.26 -10.50 -16.59
N PRO A 366 -2.16 -9.99 -17.44
CA PRO A 366 -1.99 -9.90 -18.88
C PRO A 366 -0.82 -9.00 -19.24
N GLY A 367 -0.06 -9.36 -20.28
CA GLY A 367 1.08 -8.56 -20.72
C GLY A 367 0.65 -7.17 -21.15
N GLY A 368 1.28 -6.15 -20.59
CA GLY A 368 1.06 -4.74 -20.97
C GLY A 368 1.59 -4.51 -22.39
N GLN A 369 0.71 -4.19 -23.34
CA GLN A 369 1.15 -3.83 -24.69
C GLN A 369 1.86 -2.47 -24.65
N GLY A 370 3.16 -2.46 -24.85
CA GLY A 370 3.93 -1.25 -25.16
C GLY A 370 4.63 -0.56 -24.00
N VAL A 371 4.53 -1.07 -22.78
CA VAL A 371 5.25 -0.49 -21.62
C VAL A 371 6.72 -0.93 -21.57
N ASP A 372 7.05 -2.06 -22.17
CA ASP A 372 8.40 -2.66 -22.13
C ASP A 372 9.45 -1.98 -23.00
N GLN A 373 9.10 -0.99 -23.84
CA GLN A 373 9.99 -0.50 -24.89
C GLN A 373 10.50 0.94 -24.71
N ALA A 374 10.01 1.71 -23.78
CA ALA A 374 10.27 3.16 -23.85
C ALA A 374 11.36 3.71 -22.93
N GLU A 375 11.58 3.16 -21.74
CA GLU A 375 12.56 3.72 -20.79
C GLU A 375 13.14 2.65 -19.85
N ALA A 376 14.40 2.87 -19.41
CA ALA A 376 14.98 2.07 -18.32
C ALA A 376 14.28 2.42 -17.01
N PHE A 377 13.46 1.51 -16.51
CA PHE A 377 12.79 1.67 -15.23
C PHE A 377 13.75 1.36 -14.07
N THR A 378 13.70 2.19 -13.03
CA THR A 378 14.44 1.94 -11.78
C THR A 378 13.63 1.13 -10.78
N ALA A 379 12.31 1.24 -10.82
CA ALA A 379 11.37 0.42 -10.05
C ALA A 379 10.05 0.29 -10.80
N ARG A 380 9.38 -0.84 -10.63
CA ARG A 380 8.08 -1.14 -11.25
C ARG A 380 7.10 -1.55 -10.15
N LEU A 381 5.96 -0.89 -10.09
CA LEU A 381 4.90 -1.15 -9.14
C LEU A 381 3.63 -1.52 -9.90
N GLY A 382 3.11 -2.73 -9.68
CA GLY A 382 1.74 -3.05 -10.06
C GLY A 382 0.80 -2.53 -8.98
N ILE A 383 -0.10 -1.62 -9.31
CA ILE A 383 -1.00 -0.99 -8.35
C ILE A 383 -2.36 -1.69 -8.33
N ASP A 384 -3.00 -1.79 -9.47
CA ASP A 384 -4.21 -2.56 -9.68
C ASP A 384 -4.14 -3.25 -11.06
N GLY A 385 -5.12 -4.06 -11.39
CA GLY A 385 -5.14 -4.78 -12.67
C GLY A 385 -5.17 -3.88 -13.90
N THR A 386 -5.41 -2.58 -13.74
CA THR A 386 -5.55 -1.62 -14.83
C THR A 386 -4.40 -0.63 -14.93
N ARG A 387 -3.60 -0.47 -13.87
CA ARG A 387 -2.56 0.55 -13.79
C ARG A 387 -1.22 -0.04 -13.38
N MET A 388 -0.18 0.48 -13.99
CA MET A 388 1.19 0.23 -13.62
C MET A 388 1.90 1.54 -13.35
N VAL A 389 2.58 1.63 -12.23
CA VAL A 389 3.41 2.78 -11.86
C VAL A 389 4.88 2.38 -11.93
N VAL A 390 5.68 3.20 -12.55
CA VAL A 390 7.12 3.01 -12.71
C VAL A 390 7.89 4.25 -12.27
N THR A 391 9.10 4.05 -11.78
CA THR A 391 10.06 5.15 -11.60
C THR A 391 11.14 5.06 -12.67
N ASN A 392 11.53 6.19 -13.24
CA ASN A 392 12.54 6.25 -14.28
C ASN A 392 13.83 6.91 -13.80
N ALA A 393 14.90 6.73 -14.58
CA ALA A 393 16.21 7.31 -14.29
C ALA A 393 16.25 8.86 -14.36
N SER A 394 15.19 9.47 -14.91
CA SER A 394 15.04 10.93 -14.97
C SER A 394 14.47 11.53 -13.67
N GLY A 395 14.24 10.71 -12.63
CA GLY A 395 13.65 11.16 -11.37
C GLY A 395 12.17 11.51 -11.53
N GLN A 396 11.44 10.67 -12.23
CA GLN A 396 10.00 10.81 -12.42
C GLN A 396 9.30 9.50 -12.04
N MET A 397 8.13 9.60 -11.47
CA MET A 397 7.18 8.52 -11.31
C MET A 397 6.10 8.68 -12.40
N VAL A 398 5.83 7.62 -13.14
CA VAL A 398 4.94 7.64 -14.30
C VAL A 398 3.94 6.49 -14.19
N ALA A 399 2.69 6.76 -14.45
CA ALA A 399 1.65 5.73 -14.52
C ALA A 399 1.19 5.48 -15.95
N TYR A 400 0.94 4.22 -16.22
CA TYR A 400 0.44 3.72 -17.51
C TYR A 400 -0.81 2.86 -17.30
N ASP A 401 -1.73 2.94 -18.24
CA ASP A 401 -2.80 1.96 -18.40
C ASP A 401 -2.21 0.65 -18.93
N THR A 402 -2.45 -0.46 -18.25
CA THR A 402 -1.84 -1.75 -18.59
C THR A 402 -2.44 -2.38 -19.84
N ALA A 403 -3.71 -2.13 -20.14
CA ALA A 403 -4.39 -2.71 -21.30
C ALA A 403 -3.99 -2.01 -22.60
N THR A 404 -3.79 -0.70 -22.55
CA THR A 404 -3.53 0.12 -23.75
C THR A 404 -2.07 0.59 -23.85
N GLY A 405 -1.30 0.54 -22.77
CA GLY A 405 0.03 1.17 -22.68
C GLY A 405 -0.03 2.69 -22.67
N ALA A 406 -1.23 3.29 -22.53
CA ALA A 406 -1.38 4.73 -22.55
C ALA A 406 -0.80 5.37 -21.29
N HIS A 407 -0.07 6.47 -21.46
CA HIS A 407 0.39 7.30 -20.37
C HIS A 407 -0.80 7.96 -19.67
N LEU A 408 -0.88 7.81 -18.34
CA LEU A 408 -1.94 8.39 -17.52
C LEU A 408 -1.49 9.70 -16.87
N TRP A 409 -0.43 9.65 -16.08
CA TRP A 409 0.09 10.83 -15.38
C TRP A 409 1.60 10.72 -15.09
N THR A 410 2.22 11.84 -14.72
CA THR A 410 3.64 11.92 -14.31
C THR A 410 3.78 12.79 -13.07
N LEU A 411 4.52 12.30 -12.08
CA LEU A 411 4.89 13.02 -10.87
C LEU A 411 6.42 13.19 -10.81
N PRO A 412 6.96 14.42 -10.76
CA PRO A 412 8.39 14.62 -10.60
C PRO A 412 8.81 14.22 -9.16
N LEU A 413 9.95 13.54 -9.06
CA LEU A 413 10.60 13.17 -7.80
C LEU A 413 11.71 14.20 -7.50
N ASP A 414 11.97 14.44 -6.22
CA ASP A 414 13.06 15.34 -5.79
C ASP A 414 14.42 14.63 -5.93
N SER A 415 14.44 13.31 -5.82
CA SER A 415 15.62 12.47 -5.94
C SER A 415 15.35 11.28 -6.84
N PRO A 416 16.29 10.88 -7.72
CA PRO A 416 16.18 9.63 -8.46
C PRO A 416 16.24 8.39 -7.55
N ASP A 417 16.77 8.55 -6.33
CA ASP A 417 16.88 7.49 -5.33
C ASP A 417 15.68 7.52 -4.34
N ALA A 418 14.55 8.15 -4.73
CA ALA A 418 13.35 8.19 -3.90
C ALA A 418 12.85 6.77 -3.61
N GLU A 419 12.50 6.51 -2.37
CA GLU A 419 11.82 5.27 -1.98
C GLU A 419 10.36 5.37 -2.40
N VAL A 420 9.91 4.45 -3.24
CA VAL A 420 8.54 4.40 -3.74
C VAL A 420 7.92 3.04 -3.38
N ARG A 421 6.77 3.07 -2.74
CA ARG A 421 6.00 1.88 -2.38
C ARG A 421 4.58 2.01 -2.88
N GLY A 422 4.09 0.96 -3.56
CA GLY A 422 2.71 0.87 -4.01
C GLY A 422 1.86 0.04 -3.05
N GLY A 423 0.58 0.35 -3.00
CA GLY A 423 -0.42 -0.44 -2.28
C GLY A 423 -0.89 -1.63 -3.12
N LEU A 424 -0.98 -2.79 -2.51
CA LEU A 424 -1.48 -4.02 -3.12
C LEU A 424 -3.01 -4.01 -3.16
N GLY A 425 -3.59 -4.19 -4.34
CA GLY A 425 -5.04 -4.13 -4.52
C GLY A 425 -5.63 -2.77 -4.16
N ALA A 426 -4.76 -1.76 -3.95
CA ALA A 426 -5.13 -0.43 -3.55
C ALA A 426 -4.57 0.58 -4.53
N SER A 427 -5.33 1.64 -4.77
CA SER A 427 -4.97 2.68 -5.72
C SER A 427 -4.02 3.74 -5.12
N THR A 428 -3.06 3.33 -4.30
CA THR A 428 -2.22 4.29 -3.56
C THR A 428 -0.73 4.02 -3.73
N VAL A 429 0.02 5.09 -3.89
CA VAL A 429 1.48 5.09 -3.90
C VAL A 429 2.00 6.02 -2.83
N VAL A 430 2.99 5.56 -2.06
CA VAL A 430 3.71 6.37 -1.08
C VAL A 430 5.11 6.65 -1.61
N VAL A 431 5.48 7.91 -1.62
CA VAL A 431 6.80 8.38 -2.08
C VAL A 431 7.52 9.06 -0.94
N LEU A 432 8.73 8.60 -0.66
CA LEU A 432 9.63 9.22 0.28
C LEU A 432 10.87 9.72 -0.44
N ASP A 433 10.89 11.03 -0.70
CA ASP A 433 11.98 11.73 -1.39
C ASP A 433 12.99 12.32 -0.41
N GLU A 434 14.27 12.15 -0.66
CA GLU A 434 15.31 12.81 0.10
C GLU A 434 15.54 14.24 -0.45
N ILE A 435 15.00 15.27 0.26
CA ILE A 435 15.20 16.68 -0.12
C ILE A 435 16.58 17.17 0.28
N ARG A 436 17.06 16.71 1.45
CA ARG A 436 18.34 17.14 2.02
C ARG A 436 18.96 16.02 2.84
N ARG A 437 20.19 15.63 2.48
CA ARG A 437 21.01 14.70 3.24
C ARG A 437 21.45 15.31 4.57
N GLU A 438 21.88 14.46 5.48
CA GLU A 438 22.51 14.86 6.72
C GLU A 438 23.72 15.77 6.43
N HIS A 439 23.84 16.85 7.20
CA HIS A 439 24.92 17.80 7.06
C HIS A 439 25.54 18.10 8.43
N PRO A 440 26.88 18.32 8.55
CA PRO A 440 27.51 18.59 9.85
C PRO A 440 26.90 19.74 10.65
N LEU A 441 26.27 20.72 9.99
CA LEU A 441 25.59 21.85 10.65
C LEU A 441 24.13 21.58 11.02
N ASP A 442 23.54 20.54 10.45
CA ASP A 442 22.20 20.06 10.80
C ASP A 442 22.16 18.56 10.44
N PRO A 443 22.40 17.70 11.43
CA PRO A 443 22.51 16.26 11.22
C PRO A 443 21.18 15.61 10.82
N ARG A 444 20.06 16.32 10.95
CA ARG A 444 18.77 15.78 10.54
C ARG A 444 18.61 15.90 9.03
N GLY A 445 18.41 14.79 8.35
CA GLY A 445 17.95 14.74 6.98
C GLY A 445 16.58 15.39 6.85
N LEU A 446 16.22 15.88 5.68
CA LEU A 446 14.85 16.28 5.35
C LEU A 446 14.34 15.42 4.22
N ARG A 447 13.18 14.82 4.43
CA ARG A 447 12.50 13.96 3.47
C ARG A 447 11.12 14.53 3.18
N ARG A 448 10.69 14.45 1.92
CA ARG A 448 9.32 14.75 1.53
C ARG A 448 8.56 13.45 1.42
N LEU A 449 7.51 13.32 2.20
CA LEU A 449 6.58 12.23 2.12
C LEU A 449 5.36 12.69 1.32
N ARG A 450 4.99 11.94 0.29
CA ARG A 450 3.78 12.15 -0.50
C ARG A 450 2.97 10.87 -0.53
N VAL A 451 1.68 11.00 -0.30
CA VAL A 451 0.68 9.95 -0.55
C VAL A 451 -0.04 10.34 -1.82
N VAL A 452 -0.05 9.45 -2.80
CA VAL A 452 -0.51 9.73 -4.16
C VAL A 452 -1.61 8.74 -4.52
N ASP A 453 -2.74 9.24 -4.99
CA ASP A 453 -3.74 8.41 -5.63
C ASP A 453 -3.21 7.94 -6.98
N ALA A 454 -3.12 6.63 -7.18
CA ALA A 454 -2.61 6.06 -8.41
C ALA A 454 -3.59 6.21 -9.60
N ALA A 455 -4.86 6.53 -9.34
CA ALA A 455 -5.85 6.72 -10.38
C ALA A 455 -5.52 7.89 -11.29
N ASP A 456 -5.15 9.02 -10.70
CA ASP A 456 -4.98 10.29 -11.42
C ASP A 456 -3.68 11.03 -11.08
N GLY A 457 -2.85 10.47 -10.18
CA GLY A 457 -1.61 11.11 -9.72
C GLY A 457 -1.83 12.25 -8.72
N THR A 458 -3.03 12.38 -8.16
CA THR A 458 -3.33 13.41 -7.16
C THR A 458 -2.57 13.14 -5.87
N VAL A 459 -1.87 14.15 -5.36
CA VAL A 459 -1.21 14.08 -4.05
C VAL A 459 -2.26 14.34 -2.98
N THR A 460 -2.68 13.30 -2.26
CA THR A 460 -3.69 13.36 -1.21
C THR A 460 -3.11 13.85 0.13
N ALA A 461 -1.82 13.58 0.37
CA ALA A 461 -1.10 14.15 1.51
C ALA A 461 0.36 14.44 1.12
N GLU A 462 0.85 15.59 1.55
CA GLU A 462 2.26 15.97 1.40
C GLU A 462 2.78 16.62 2.68
N LEU A 463 3.94 16.18 3.12
CA LEU A 463 4.62 16.80 4.27
C LEU A 463 6.15 16.64 4.15
N VAL A 464 6.86 17.59 4.76
CA VAL A 464 8.32 17.53 4.88
C VAL A 464 8.67 17.15 6.31
N THR A 465 9.31 16.01 6.50
CA THR A 465 9.65 15.50 7.81
C THR A 465 11.15 15.31 8.01
N ALA A 466 11.62 15.41 9.25
CA ALA A 466 12.94 15.01 9.70
C ALA A 466 12.84 13.79 10.65
N GLU A 467 11.65 13.22 10.81
CA GLU A 467 11.44 12.01 11.60
C GLU A 467 11.97 10.79 10.83
N GLU A 468 12.50 9.83 11.55
CA GLU A 468 12.90 8.55 10.99
C GLU A 468 11.65 7.70 10.83
N LEU A 469 11.35 7.33 9.58
CA LEU A 469 10.20 6.50 9.24
C LEU A 469 10.63 5.04 9.26
N THR A 470 9.99 4.24 10.10
CA THR A 470 10.28 2.81 10.23
C THR A 470 9.49 1.98 9.25
N GLU A 471 8.29 2.43 8.88
CA GLU A 471 7.43 1.71 7.97
C GLU A 471 6.52 2.64 7.16
N LEU A 472 6.31 2.25 5.89
CA LEU A 472 5.41 2.89 4.95
C LEU A 472 4.45 1.84 4.42
N ARG A 473 3.17 1.92 4.76
CA ARG A 473 2.12 1.00 4.31
C ARG A 473 1.09 1.74 3.46
N PRO A 474 1.19 1.66 2.13
CA PRO A 474 0.13 2.15 1.26
C PRO A 474 -1.17 1.38 1.52
N LEU A 475 -2.30 2.08 1.47
CA LEU A 475 -3.64 1.55 1.69
C LEU A 475 -4.53 1.94 0.51
N SER A 476 -5.81 1.53 0.52
CA SER A 476 -6.78 1.96 -0.49
C SER A 476 -7.18 3.44 -0.32
N GLY A 477 -7.71 4.04 -1.39
CA GLY A 477 -8.30 5.37 -1.38
C GLY A 477 -7.33 6.52 -1.12
N GLY A 478 -6.14 6.49 -1.70
CA GLY A 478 -5.15 7.57 -1.51
C GLY A 478 -4.67 7.72 -0.08
N ARG A 479 -4.70 6.66 0.73
CA ARG A 479 -4.32 6.65 2.14
C ARG A 479 -3.06 5.84 2.38
N ALA A 480 -2.35 6.18 3.46
CA ALA A 480 -1.19 5.41 3.91
C ALA A 480 -1.06 5.42 5.42
N LEU A 481 -0.60 4.31 5.99
CA LEU A 481 -0.18 4.22 7.38
C LEU A 481 1.34 4.34 7.44
N ILE A 482 1.80 5.36 8.15
CA ILE A 482 3.22 5.71 8.27
C ILE A 482 3.64 5.53 9.71
N SER A 483 4.69 4.75 9.95
CA SER A 483 5.19 4.51 11.31
C SER A 483 6.56 5.16 11.53
N THR A 484 6.74 5.60 12.76
CA THR A 484 8.01 6.04 13.36
C THR A 484 8.27 5.18 14.60
N GLU A 485 9.41 5.35 15.26
CA GLU A 485 9.67 4.67 16.54
C GLU A 485 8.67 5.04 17.66
N GLN A 486 7.98 6.17 17.56
CA GLN A 486 7.12 6.70 18.62
C GLN A 486 5.63 6.49 18.36
N GLN A 487 5.22 6.47 17.11
CA GLN A 487 3.80 6.42 16.72
C GLN A 487 3.63 5.95 15.27
N ALA A 488 2.42 5.52 14.96
CA ALA A 488 1.96 5.38 13.59
C ALA A 488 0.83 6.39 13.31
N VAL A 489 0.77 6.91 12.10
CA VAL A 489 -0.24 7.88 11.66
C VAL A 489 -0.88 7.44 10.36
N LEU A 490 -2.20 7.58 10.30
CA LEU A 490 -2.95 7.41 9.06
C LEU A 490 -3.00 8.75 8.33
N LEU A 491 -2.50 8.79 7.10
CA LEU A 491 -2.46 9.97 6.23
C LEU A 491 -3.32 9.77 4.99
N GLY A 492 -3.74 10.88 4.35
CA GLY A 492 -4.45 10.89 3.07
C GLY A 492 -5.97 10.87 3.21
N GLY A 493 -6.70 10.79 2.11
CA GLY A 493 -8.17 10.76 2.03
C GLY A 493 -8.82 12.04 1.57
#